data_ee460face49215148e03b52a84d57e61
#
_entry.id   ee460face49215148e03b52a84d57e61
#
_cell.length_a   1.000
_cell.length_b   1.000
_cell.length_c   1.000
_cell.angle_alpha   90.00
_cell.angle_beta   90.00
_cell.angle_gamma   90.00
#
_symmetry.space_group_name_H-M   'P 1'
#
loop_
_entity.id
_entity.type
_entity.pdbx_description
1 polymer ?
#
loop_
_entity_poly.entity_id
_entity_poly.type
_entity_poly.pdbx_seq_one_letter_code
_entity_poly.pdbx_strand_id
1 'polypeptide(L)'
;KLIADAAGQTAERLDGKEGGEKPDSGEIKIGSTVKLVYVDQLRSKLDPDKTVYELLSGGQDIVKLGAVDEKGRALEGGVREVNAHAYCSWFNFSGAEQNKKIGVLSGGEKNRLNLGMMLKEAGNVLMLDEPTNDLDVQTVRALEEALEDFAGCALVVSHDRWFLDRICTHILAFENNSQVRFFEGNWSEYAAWRKAQFGDDVEVPRRVVYRKLTR
;
A
#
# COMPACT_ATOMS: atom_id res chain seq x y z
N LYS A 1 -7.29 0.57 -8.04
CA LYS A 1 -8.26 -0.50 -8.35
C LYS A 1 -8.13 -0.97 -9.78
N LEU A 2 -8.30 -0.14 -10.83
CA LEU A 2 -8.15 -0.53 -12.24
C LEU A 2 -6.86 -1.31 -12.55
N ILE A 3 -5.72 -0.90 -11.97
CA ILE A 3 -4.44 -1.59 -12.16
C ILE A 3 -4.46 -2.96 -11.47
N ALA A 4 -5.02 -3.05 -10.26
CA ALA A 4 -5.15 -4.31 -9.53
C ALA A 4 -6.09 -5.28 -10.27
N ASP A 5 -7.19 -4.78 -10.82
CA ASP A 5 -8.14 -5.54 -11.64
C ASP A 5 -7.47 -6.06 -12.94
N ALA A 6 -6.66 -5.24 -13.60
CA ALA A 6 -5.91 -5.63 -14.79
C ALA A 6 -4.85 -6.70 -14.49
N ALA A 7 -4.32 -6.73 -13.26
CA ALA A 7 -3.37 -7.75 -12.80
C ALA A 7 -4.04 -9.08 -12.39
N GLY A 8 -5.38 -9.17 -12.47
CA GLY A 8 -6.13 -10.35 -12.02
C GLY A 8 -6.11 -10.56 -10.51
N GLN A 9 -5.76 -9.53 -9.75
CA GLN A 9 -5.61 -9.59 -8.29
C GLN A 9 -6.78 -8.98 -7.53
N THR A 10 -7.91 -8.76 -8.18
CA THR A 10 -9.12 -8.35 -7.46
C THR A 10 -9.70 -9.53 -6.69
N ALA A 11 -10.01 -9.28 -5.43
CA ALA A 11 -10.81 -10.20 -4.64
C ALA A 11 -12.13 -10.48 -5.37
N GLU A 12 -12.57 -11.75 -5.38
CA GLU A 12 -13.94 -12.09 -5.71
C GLU A 12 -14.85 -11.14 -4.93
N ARG A 13 -15.60 -10.32 -5.66
CA ARG A 13 -16.61 -9.48 -5.02
C ARG A 13 -17.57 -10.41 -4.30
N LEU A 14 -17.89 -10.08 -3.05
CA LEU A 14 -18.88 -10.79 -2.24
C LEU A 14 -20.28 -10.89 -2.90
N ASP A 15 -20.47 -10.19 -4.03
CA ASP A 15 -21.71 -10.18 -4.84
C ASP A 15 -21.69 -11.17 -6.04
N GLY A 16 -20.64 -12.00 -6.16
CA GLY A 16 -20.56 -13.05 -7.18
C GLY A 16 -20.49 -12.56 -8.64
N LYS A 17 -20.21 -11.28 -8.87
CA LYS A 17 -20.03 -10.75 -10.22
C LYS A 17 -18.56 -10.79 -10.62
N GLU A 18 -18.22 -11.70 -11.51
CA GLU A 18 -16.97 -11.69 -12.26
C GLU A 18 -16.92 -10.40 -13.10
N GLY A 19 -15.97 -9.53 -12.80
CA GLY A 19 -15.74 -8.34 -13.61
C GLY A 19 -15.03 -7.24 -12.82
N GLY A 20 -13.70 -7.17 -12.93
CA GLY A 20 -12.93 -6.02 -12.50
C GLY A 20 -13.39 -4.74 -13.23
N GLU A 21 -13.08 -3.59 -12.66
CA GLU A 21 -13.31 -2.30 -13.32
C GLU A 21 -12.46 -2.25 -14.60
N LYS A 22 -13.07 -1.85 -15.71
CA LYS A 22 -12.38 -1.65 -16.98
C LYS A 22 -12.19 -0.16 -17.23
N PRO A 23 -11.09 0.27 -17.87
CA PRO A 23 -10.95 1.65 -18.28
C PRO A 23 -12.02 1.99 -19.34
N ASP A 24 -12.55 3.21 -19.28
CA ASP A 24 -13.53 3.72 -20.28
C ASP A 24 -12.89 3.78 -21.68
N SER A 25 -11.59 4.02 -21.73
CA SER A 25 -10.79 4.00 -22.96
C SER A 25 -9.33 3.68 -22.66
N GLY A 26 -8.58 3.23 -23.68
CA GLY A 26 -7.17 2.85 -23.54
C GLY A 26 -6.98 1.41 -23.07
N GLU A 27 -5.72 1.05 -22.81
CA GLU A 27 -5.32 -0.30 -22.42
C GLU A 27 -4.32 -0.22 -21.26
N ILE A 28 -4.48 -1.10 -20.27
CA ILE A 28 -3.50 -1.29 -19.19
C ILE A 28 -2.72 -2.55 -19.49
N LYS A 29 -1.40 -2.41 -19.70
CA LYS A 29 -0.47 -3.53 -19.92
C LYS A 29 0.39 -3.74 -18.69
N ILE A 30 0.32 -4.94 -18.14
CA ILE A 30 1.16 -5.35 -17.01
C ILE A 30 2.29 -6.22 -17.57
N GLY A 31 3.53 -5.88 -17.23
CA GLY A 31 4.69 -6.65 -17.65
C GLY A 31 4.67 -8.06 -17.03
N SER A 32 5.18 -9.06 -17.75
CA SER A 32 5.19 -10.46 -17.30
C SER A 32 5.97 -10.71 -16.00
N THR A 33 6.90 -9.82 -15.66
CA THR A 33 7.69 -9.90 -14.43
C THR A 33 7.08 -9.17 -13.25
N VAL A 34 5.99 -8.41 -13.47
CA VAL A 34 5.32 -7.65 -12.42
C VAL A 34 4.52 -8.58 -11.52
N LYS A 35 4.87 -8.57 -10.25
CA LYS A 35 4.12 -9.22 -9.16
C LYS A 35 3.51 -8.13 -8.30
N LEU A 36 2.26 -7.81 -8.58
CA LEU A 36 1.53 -6.77 -7.86
C LEU A 36 0.99 -7.31 -6.53
N VAL A 37 1.15 -6.56 -5.45
CA VAL A 37 0.49 -6.81 -4.16
C VAL A 37 -0.41 -5.63 -3.83
N TYR A 38 -1.69 -5.92 -3.59
CA TYR A 38 -2.71 -4.93 -3.25
C TYR A 38 -3.33 -5.24 -1.89
N VAL A 39 -3.37 -4.25 -1.00
CA VAL A 39 -3.70 -4.43 0.43
C VAL A 39 -5.12 -4.91 0.69
N ASP A 40 -6.08 -4.52 -0.13
CA ASP A 40 -7.50 -4.81 0.12
C ASP A 40 -7.84 -6.31 0.09
N GLN A 41 -7.01 -7.10 -0.59
CA GLN A 41 -7.21 -8.55 -0.72
C GLN A 41 -6.87 -9.35 0.54
N LEU A 42 -6.06 -8.78 1.43
CA LEU A 42 -5.57 -9.51 2.62
C LEU A 42 -6.60 -9.55 3.75
N ARG A 43 -7.55 -8.62 3.75
CA ARG A 43 -8.61 -8.56 4.79
C ARG A 43 -9.52 -9.78 4.80
N SER A 44 -9.68 -10.47 3.68
CA SER A 44 -10.57 -11.63 3.55
C SER A 44 -9.96 -12.97 3.98
N LYS A 45 -8.62 -13.01 4.21
CA LYS A 45 -7.88 -14.26 4.47
C LYS A 45 -7.46 -14.43 5.94
N LEU A 46 -7.94 -13.60 6.85
CA LEU A 46 -7.58 -13.69 8.26
C LEU A 46 -8.29 -14.85 8.94
N ASP A 47 -7.57 -15.91 9.22
CA ASP A 47 -8.04 -17.03 10.04
C ASP A 47 -8.12 -16.60 11.51
N PRO A 48 -9.33 -16.49 12.12
CA PRO A 48 -9.51 -15.98 13.47
C PRO A 48 -8.85 -16.83 14.55
N ASP A 49 -8.58 -18.11 14.27
CA ASP A 49 -8.02 -19.05 15.24
C ASP A 49 -6.49 -19.04 15.29
N LYS A 50 -5.83 -18.51 14.27
CA LYS A 50 -4.38 -18.33 14.26
C LYS A 50 -3.94 -17.20 15.18
N THR A 51 -2.70 -17.31 15.65
CA THR A 51 -2.03 -16.21 16.37
C THR A 51 -1.41 -15.21 15.38
N VAL A 52 -1.13 -14.00 15.89
CA VAL A 52 -0.38 -12.98 15.14
C VAL A 52 0.96 -13.55 14.66
N TYR A 53 1.70 -14.23 15.55
CA TYR A 53 2.98 -14.85 15.22
C TYR A 53 2.84 -15.87 14.08
N GLU A 54 1.92 -16.82 14.20
CA GLU A 54 1.71 -17.84 13.17
C GLU A 54 1.37 -17.25 11.80
N LEU A 55 0.60 -16.16 11.78
CA LEU A 55 0.23 -15.53 10.51
C LEU A 55 1.40 -14.77 9.88
N LEU A 56 2.10 -13.95 10.67
CA LEU A 56 3.22 -13.15 10.16
C LEU A 56 4.45 -13.99 9.85
N SER A 57 4.77 -15.00 10.68
CA SER A 57 5.94 -15.85 10.45
C SER A 57 5.68 -17.03 9.51
N GLY A 58 4.41 -17.45 9.38
CA GLY A 58 4.08 -18.74 8.77
C GLY A 58 4.55 -19.93 9.60
N GLY A 59 4.78 -19.72 10.90
CA GLY A 59 5.32 -20.74 11.83
C GLY A 59 6.82 -20.95 11.71
N GLN A 60 7.54 -20.04 11.05
CA GLN A 60 8.99 -20.09 10.88
C GLN A 60 9.69 -19.05 11.76
N ASP A 61 10.93 -19.32 12.18
CA ASP A 61 11.71 -18.39 13.00
C ASP A 61 12.28 -17.21 12.21
N ILE A 62 12.30 -17.32 10.87
CA ILE A 62 12.84 -16.32 9.96
C ILE A 62 11.77 -15.95 8.94
N VAL A 63 11.51 -14.66 8.79
CA VAL A 63 10.68 -14.07 7.74
C VAL A 63 11.60 -13.55 6.63
N LYS A 64 11.27 -13.90 5.39
CA LYS A 64 11.99 -13.43 4.21
C LYS A 64 11.20 -12.30 3.59
N LEU A 65 11.84 -11.13 3.46
CA LEU A 65 11.28 -9.94 2.84
C LEU A 65 11.99 -9.68 1.51
N GLY A 66 11.23 -9.29 0.49
CA GLY A 66 11.76 -9.01 -0.83
C GLY A 66 11.21 -9.94 -1.91
N ALA A 67 11.35 -9.53 -3.17
CA ALA A 67 10.83 -10.27 -4.31
C ALA A 67 11.71 -11.47 -4.66
N VAL A 68 11.09 -12.61 -4.90
CA VAL A 68 11.73 -13.83 -5.38
C VAL A 68 11.14 -14.23 -6.74
N ASP A 69 11.93 -14.87 -7.59
CA ASP A 69 11.46 -15.48 -8.84
C ASP A 69 10.61 -16.75 -8.55
N GLU A 70 10.06 -17.36 -9.60
CA GLU A 70 9.28 -18.61 -9.51
C GLU A 70 10.05 -19.77 -8.91
N LYS A 71 11.38 -19.70 -8.88
CA LYS A 71 12.27 -20.70 -8.30
C LYS A 71 12.76 -20.33 -6.91
N GLY A 72 12.21 -19.26 -6.30
CA GLY A 72 12.56 -18.80 -4.96
C GLY A 72 13.93 -18.09 -4.87
N ARG A 73 14.49 -17.65 -6.00
CA ARG A 73 15.76 -16.90 -6.03
C ARG A 73 15.46 -15.41 -5.86
N ALA A 74 16.28 -14.71 -5.08
CA ALA A 74 16.17 -13.27 -4.90
C ALA A 74 16.24 -12.54 -6.25
N LEU A 75 15.29 -11.64 -6.51
CA LEU A 75 15.37 -10.67 -7.60
C LEU A 75 16.39 -9.57 -7.26
N GLU A 76 16.67 -8.67 -8.20
CA GLU A 76 17.53 -7.51 -7.96
C GLU A 76 17.01 -6.73 -6.74
N GLY A 77 17.88 -6.53 -5.73
CA GLY A 77 17.52 -5.95 -4.43
C GLY A 77 17.70 -6.93 -3.26
N GLY A 78 17.79 -8.23 -3.53
CA GLY A 78 18.05 -9.26 -2.51
C GLY A 78 16.82 -9.67 -1.71
N VAL A 79 17.01 -10.67 -0.85
CA VAL A 79 16.03 -11.10 0.17
C VAL A 79 16.64 -10.76 1.52
N ARG A 80 15.92 -9.94 2.30
CA ARG A 80 16.29 -9.66 3.69
C ARG A 80 15.67 -10.71 4.59
N GLU A 81 16.49 -11.36 5.40
CA GLU A 81 16.03 -12.30 6.41
C GLU A 81 15.90 -11.58 7.76
N VAL A 82 14.72 -11.67 8.37
CA VAL A 82 14.41 -11.03 9.65
C VAL A 82 13.91 -12.08 10.63
N ASN A 83 14.35 -12.00 11.88
CA ASN A 83 13.78 -12.84 12.93
C ASN A 83 12.28 -12.57 13.06
N ALA A 84 11.47 -13.64 13.15
CA ALA A 84 10.01 -13.54 13.12
C ALA A 84 9.44 -12.73 14.30
N HIS A 85 10.02 -12.86 15.50
CA HIS A 85 9.60 -12.05 16.65
C HIS A 85 9.92 -10.57 16.47
N ALA A 86 11.09 -10.25 15.91
CA ALA A 86 11.47 -8.89 15.56
C ALA A 86 10.53 -8.32 14.48
N TYR A 87 10.19 -9.11 13.48
CA TYR A 87 9.24 -8.72 12.43
C TYR A 87 7.86 -8.38 13.00
N CYS A 88 7.32 -9.21 13.89
CA CYS A 88 6.07 -8.91 14.60
C CYS A 88 6.15 -7.59 15.38
N SER A 89 7.31 -7.31 15.99
CA SER A 89 7.51 -6.09 16.79
C SER A 89 7.53 -4.82 15.94
N TRP A 90 7.88 -4.87 14.66
CA TRP A 90 7.79 -3.73 13.73
C TRP A 90 6.35 -3.21 13.61
N PHE A 91 5.38 -4.10 13.73
CA PHE A 91 3.95 -3.76 13.68
C PHE A 91 3.34 -3.60 15.08
N ASN A 92 4.18 -3.31 16.08
CA ASN A 92 3.76 -3.10 17.47
C ASN A 92 3.05 -4.31 18.10
N PHE A 93 3.48 -5.53 17.69
CA PHE A 93 3.12 -6.77 18.36
C PHE A 93 4.32 -7.31 19.11
N SER A 94 4.43 -7.02 20.42
CA SER A 94 5.55 -7.42 21.25
C SER A 94 5.15 -8.45 22.29
N GLY A 95 6.07 -9.34 22.68
CA GLY A 95 5.89 -10.29 23.76
C GLY A 95 4.59 -11.09 23.67
N ALA A 96 3.72 -10.95 24.67
CA ALA A 96 2.46 -11.70 24.76
C ALA A 96 1.47 -11.36 23.63
N GLU A 97 1.58 -10.19 22.99
CA GLU A 97 0.67 -9.78 21.92
C GLU A 97 0.81 -10.64 20.67
N GLN A 98 2.00 -11.18 20.43
CA GLN A 98 2.26 -12.08 19.31
C GLN A 98 1.47 -13.39 19.41
N ASN A 99 1.10 -13.79 20.63
CA ASN A 99 0.30 -14.99 20.91
C ASN A 99 -1.22 -14.71 20.91
N LYS A 100 -1.65 -13.45 20.72
CA LYS A 100 -3.07 -13.13 20.60
C LYS A 100 -3.66 -13.80 19.36
N LYS A 101 -4.85 -14.38 19.49
CA LYS A 101 -5.61 -14.85 18.34
C LYS A 101 -6.13 -13.68 17.52
N ILE A 102 -6.14 -13.84 16.20
CA ILE A 102 -6.58 -12.79 15.26
C ILE A 102 -8.03 -12.41 15.49
N GLY A 103 -8.88 -13.36 15.89
CA GLY A 103 -10.28 -13.12 16.18
C GLY A 103 -10.55 -12.07 17.27
N VAL A 104 -9.63 -11.92 18.24
CA VAL A 104 -9.77 -10.96 19.36
C VAL A 104 -9.10 -9.62 19.12
N LEU A 105 -8.44 -9.43 17.97
CA LEU A 105 -7.77 -8.18 17.62
C LEU A 105 -8.77 -7.07 17.33
N SER A 106 -8.45 -5.85 17.80
CA SER A 106 -9.13 -4.62 17.43
C SER A 106 -8.97 -4.31 15.93
N GLY A 107 -9.73 -3.35 15.41
CA GLY A 107 -9.62 -2.90 14.02
C GLY A 107 -8.22 -2.37 13.68
N GLY A 108 -7.63 -1.53 14.55
CA GLY A 108 -6.27 -1.01 14.39
C GLY A 108 -5.21 -2.11 14.42
N GLU A 109 -5.32 -3.09 15.34
CA GLU A 109 -4.42 -4.25 15.38
C GLU A 109 -4.53 -5.09 14.10
N LYS A 110 -5.74 -5.29 13.56
CA LYS A 110 -5.94 -5.97 12.28
C LYS A 110 -5.34 -5.21 11.10
N ASN A 111 -5.40 -3.88 11.11
CA ASN A 111 -4.76 -3.06 10.07
C ASN A 111 -3.23 -3.22 10.11
N ARG A 112 -2.60 -3.17 11.29
CA ARG A 112 -1.16 -3.42 11.45
C ARG A 112 -0.76 -4.83 11.02
N LEU A 113 -1.56 -5.83 11.36
CA LEU A 113 -1.36 -7.21 10.94
C LEU A 113 -1.40 -7.37 9.42
N ASN A 114 -2.40 -6.77 8.77
CA ASN A 114 -2.53 -6.79 7.31
C ASN A 114 -1.33 -6.13 6.63
N LEU A 115 -0.83 -5.04 7.20
CA LEU A 115 0.36 -4.37 6.71
C LEU A 115 1.58 -5.29 6.76
N GLY A 116 1.79 -5.99 7.89
CA GLY A 116 2.86 -6.96 8.02
C GLY A 116 2.72 -8.13 7.03
N MET A 117 1.53 -8.63 6.83
CA MET A 117 1.29 -9.67 5.82
C MET A 117 1.66 -9.21 4.41
N MET A 118 1.27 -8.00 4.06
CA MET A 118 1.52 -7.42 2.75
C MET A 118 3.01 -7.28 2.45
N LEU A 119 3.78 -6.74 3.39
CA LEU A 119 5.22 -6.55 3.23
C LEU A 119 5.98 -7.89 3.15
N LYS A 120 5.41 -8.94 3.71
CA LYS A 120 5.93 -10.31 3.59
C LYS A 120 5.62 -10.95 2.24
N GLU A 121 4.52 -10.57 1.57
CA GLU A 121 4.21 -11.10 0.25
C GLU A 121 5.30 -10.69 -0.74
N ALA A 122 5.85 -11.67 -1.44
CA ALA A 122 6.96 -11.49 -2.37
C ALA A 122 6.52 -10.82 -3.69
N GLY A 123 6.02 -9.57 -3.59
CA GLY A 123 5.72 -8.71 -4.74
C GLY A 123 6.89 -7.80 -5.09
N ASN A 124 6.94 -7.31 -6.32
CA ASN A 124 7.88 -6.27 -6.74
C ASN A 124 7.18 -4.94 -7.06
N VAL A 125 5.84 -4.91 -6.98
CA VAL A 125 5.04 -3.69 -7.03
C VAL A 125 4.00 -3.73 -5.91
N LEU A 126 4.10 -2.78 -4.98
CA LEU A 126 3.12 -2.60 -3.91
C LEU A 126 2.12 -1.52 -4.28
N MET A 127 0.84 -1.77 -4.03
CA MET A 127 -0.21 -0.76 -4.14
C MET A 127 -0.85 -0.54 -2.77
N LEU A 128 -0.69 0.67 -2.24
CA LEU A 128 -1.16 1.09 -0.93
C LEU A 128 -2.20 2.20 -1.09
N ASP A 129 -3.39 1.98 -0.52
CA ASP A 129 -4.46 2.97 -0.50
C ASP A 129 -4.70 3.41 0.93
N GLU A 130 -4.38 4.68 1.22
CA GLU A 130 -4.46 5.30 2.55
C GLU A 130 -3.82 4.44 3.67
N PRO A 131 -2.55 4.01 3.51
CA PRO A 131 -1.96 3.03 4.42
C PRO A 131 -1.71 3.56 5.84
N THR A 132 -1.69 4.89 6.03
CA THR A 132 -1.47 5.53 7.33
C THR A 132 -2.74 5.68 8.16
N ASN A 133 -3.93 5.44 7.57
CA ASN A 133 -5.18 5.58 8.30
C ASN A 133 -5.27 4.58 9.47
N ASP A 134 -5.71 5.08 10.63
CA ASP A 134 -5.88 4.31 11.87
C ASP A 134 -4.57 3.68 12.42
N LEU A 135 -3.40 4.13 11.95
CA LEU A 135 -2.11 3.71 12.49
C LEU A 135 -1.60 4.70 13.55
N ASP A 136 -0.94 4.17 14.58
CA ASP A 136 -0.18 4.98 15.51
C ASP A 136 1.18 5.40 14.91
N VAL A 137 1.80 6.44 15.50
CA VAL A 137 3.04 7.03 14.98
C VAL A 137 4.18 6.01 14.86
N GLN A 138 4.26 5.03 15.77
CA GLN A 138 5.32 4.03 15.74
C GLN A 138 5.13 3.08 14.56
N THR A 139 3.88 2.68 14.30
CA THR A 139 3.54 1.82 13.16
C THR A 139 3.75 2.55 11.83
N VAL A 140 3.44 3.87 11.75
CA VAL A 140 3.74 4.67 10.55
C VAL A 140 5.23 4.71 10.27
N ARG A 141 6.08 4.90 11.30
CA ARG A 141 7.54 4.85 11.14
C ARG A 141 8.04 3.49 10.65
N ALA A 142 7.51 2.41 11.23
CA ALA A 142 7.87 1.06 10.77
C ALA A 142 7.47 0.81 9.30
N LEU A 143 6.33 1.38 8.87
CA LEU A 143 5.91 1.36 7.47
C LEU A 143 6.87 2.16 6.58
N GLU A 144 7.25 3.37 6.99
CA GLU A 144 8.20 4.21 6.27
C GLU A 144 9.54 3.46 6.06
N GLU A 145 10.13 2.94 7.14
CA GLU A 145 11.38 2.16 7.09
C GLU A 145 11.26 0.92 6.18
N ALA A 146 10.13 0.21 6.26
CA ALA A 146 9.90 -0.96 5.43
C ALA A 146 9.72 -0.61 3.93
N LEU A 147 9.17 0.56 3.61
CA LEU A 147 9.05 1.04 2.23
C LEU A 147 10.37 1.58 1.69
N GLU A 148 11.20 2.22 2.52
CA GLU A 148 12.56 2.64 2.15
C GLU A 148 13.45 1.42 1.82
N ASP A 149 13.33 0.33 2.60
CA ASP A 149 14.08 -0.91 2.38
C ASP A 149 13.46 -1.79 1.27
N PHE A 150 12.30 -1.44 0.74
CA PHE A 150 11.63 -2.26 -0.27
C PHE A 150 12.32 -2.17 -1.63
N ALA A 151 12.85 -3.30 -2.10
CA ALA A 151 13.57 -3.41 -3.37
C ALA A 151 12.64 -3.49 -4.60
N GLY A 152 11.56 -2.72 -4.61
CA GLY A 152 10.56 -2.71 -5.68
C GLY A 152 9.99 -1.33 -5.90
N CYS A 153 8.86 -1.26 -6.60
CA CYS A 153 8.10 -0.04 -6.81
C CYS A 153 6.90 -0.01 -5.86
N ALA A 154 6.70 1.11 -5.15
CA ALA A 154 5.50 1.34 -4.36
C ALA A 154 4.64 2.44 -5.00
N LEU A 155 3.37 2.14 -5.26
CA LEU A 155 2.35 3.10 -5.66
C LEU A 155 1.46 3.38 -4.45
N VAL A 156 1.58 4.58 -3.90
CA VAL A 156 0.89 4.98 -2.68
C VAL A 156 -0.12 6.06 -2.97
N VAL A 157 -1.36 5.85 -2.54
CA VAL A 157 -2.40 6.88 -2.47
C VAL A 157 -2.51 7.28 -1.01
N SER A 158 -2.27 8.56 -0.70
CA SER A 158 -2.43 9.09 0.66
C SER A 158 -2.75 10.58 0.66
N HIS A 159 -3.46 10.99 1.70
CA HIS A 159 -3.66 12.40 2.05
C HIS A 159 -2.68 12.90 3.10
N ASP A 160 -1.87 12.01 3.67
CA ASP A 160 -0.83 12.35 4.64
C ASP A 160 0.40 12.94 3.93
N ARG A 161 0.49 14.26 3.96
CA ARG A 161 1.58 15.02 3.30
C ARG A 161 2.95 14.73 3.92
N TRP A 162 3.01 14.49 5.23
CA TRP A 162 4.25 14.16 5.92
C TRP A 162 4.78 12.79 5.50
N PHE A 163 3.89 11.82 5.41
CA PHE A 163 4.23 10.51 4.94
C PHE A 163 4.70 10.54 3.48
N LEU A 164 3.95 11.21 2.59
CA LEU A 164 4.34 11.37 1.18
C LEU A 164 5.68 12.10 1.02
N ASP A 165 5.96 13.11 1.86
CA ASP A 165 7.20 13.87 1.80
C ASP A 165 8.44 13.03 2.12
N ARG A 166 8.29 12.03 2.98
CA ARG A 166 9.37 11.16 3.43
C ARG A 166 9.65 10.00 2.49
N ILE A 167 8.61 9.42 1.90
CA ILE A 167 8.76 8.18 1.13
C ILE A 167 8.72 8.37 -0.39
N CYS A 168 8.09 9.45 -0.89
CA CYS A 168 7.90 9.60 -2.32
C CYS A 168 9.13 10.16 -3.01
N THR A 169 9.53 9.51 -4.09
CA THR A 169 10.52 9.99 -5.06
C THR A 169 9.84 10.65 -6.26
N HIS A 170 8.56 10.37 -6.47
CA HIS A 170 7.76 10.90 -7.58
C HIS A 170 6.32 11.12 -7.11
N ILE A 171 5.66 12.13 -7.66
CA ILE A 171 4.26 12.46 -7.39
C ILE A 171 3.47 12.33 -8.69
N LEU A 172 2.38 11.56 -8.63
CA LEU A 172 1.36 11.54 -9.67
C LEU A 172 0.15 12.35 -9.19
N ALA A 173 0.09 13.61 -9.60
CA ALA A 173 -0.93 14.54 -9.15
C ALA A 173 -2.13 14.55 -10.10
N PHE A 174 -3.31 14.30 -9.56
CA PHE A 174 -4.58 14.49 -10.27
C PHE A 174 -5.06 15.91 -10.01
N GLU A 175 -4.88 16.78 -10.99
CA GLU A 175 -5.19 18.19 -10.89
C GLU A 175 -6.60 18.51 -11.44
N ASN A 176 -7.04 19.75 -11.27
CA ASN A 176 -8.30 20.20 -11.83
C ASN A 176 -8.32 20.04 -13.37
N ASN A 177 -9.51 19.94 -13.95
CA ASN A 177 -9.74 19.73 -15.39
C ASN A 177 -9.24 18.38 -15.93
N SER A 178 -9.23 17.32 -15.09
CA SER A 178 -8.82 15.97 -15.47
C SER A 178 -7.37 15.89 -15.98
N GLN A 179 -6.53 16.82 -15.57
CA GLN A 179 -5.11 16.77 -15.89
C GLN A 179 -4.38 15.90 -14.88
N VAL A 180 -3.51 15.02 -15.40
CA VAL A 180 -2.62 14.20 -14.58
C VAL A 180 -1.20 14.67 -14.83
N ARG A 181 -0.49 15.00 -13.75
CA ARG A 181 0.89 15.47 -13.80
C ARG A 181 1.81 14.48 -13.11
N PHE A 182 2.84 14.09 -13.80
CA PHE A 182 3.94 13.34 -13.23
C PHE A 182 5.06 14.33 -12.85
N PHE A 183 5.49 14.28 -11.60
CA PHE A 183 6.51 15.16 -11.04
C PHE A 183 7.57 14.30 -10.35
N GLU A 184 8.85 14.54 -10.68
CA GLU A 184 10.00 13.94 -10.02
C GLU A 184 10.36 14.78 -8.80
N GLY A 185 10.22 14.19 -7.61
CA GLY A 185 10.44 14.85 -6.32
C GLY A 185 9.41 14.41 -5.27
N ASN A 186 9.61 14.90 -4.05
CA ASN A 186 8.72 14.66 -2.92
C ASN A 186 7.53 15.65 -2.88
N TRP A 187 6.70 15.53 -1.84
CA TRP A 187 5.54 16.40 -1.69
C TRP A 187 5.89 17.87 -1.53
N SER A 188 6.91 18.22 -0.72
CA SER A 188 7.33 19.59 -0.47
C SER A 188 7.86 20.26 -1.74
N GLU A 189 8.64 19.54 -2.53
CA GLU A 189 9.16 20.01 -3.81
C GLU A 189 8.05 20.25 -4.82
N TYR A 190 7.10 19.30 -4.93
CA TYR A 190 5.91 19.47 -5.76
C TYR A 190 5.07 20.67 -5.34
N ALA A 191 4.82 20.83 -4.04
CA ALA A 191 4.05 21.97 -3.51
C ALA A 191 4.73 23.31 -3.79
N ALA A 192 6.05 23.39 -3.62
CA ALA A 192 6.85 24.60 -3.94
C ALA A 192 6.80 24.91 -5.44
N TRP A 193 7.01 23.90 -6.29
CA TRP A 193 6.91 24.03 -7.72
C TRP A 193 5.50 24.53 -8.14
N ARG A 194 4.46 23.93 -7.59
CA ARG A 194 3.05 24.27 -7.89
C ARG A 194 2.74 25.72 -7.50
N LYS A 195 3.23 26.16 -6.31
CA LYS A 195 3.08 27.55 -5.86
C LYS A 195 3.81 28.53 -6.79
N ALA A 196 5.00 28.21 -7.26
CA ALA A 196 5.77 29.03 -8.19
C ALA A 196 5.10 29.17 -9.56
N GLN A 197 4.42 28.12 -10.05
CA GLN A 197 3.75 28.11 -11.36
C GLN A 197 2.39 28.81 -11.35
N PHE A 198 1.61 28.66 -10.28
CA PHE A 198 0.20 29.03 -10.24
C PHE A 198 -0.15 30.07 -9.16
N GLY A 199 0.83 30.50 -8.34
CA GLY A 199 0.63 31.46 -7.25
C GLY A 199 -0.05 30.84 -6.01
N ASP A 200 -0.31 31.68 -4.99
CA ASP A 200 -0.88 31.24 -3.70
C ASP A 200 -2.37 30.83 -3.78
N ASP A 201 -3.08 31.16 -4.86
CA ASP A 201 -4.51 30.85 -5.04
C ASP A 201 -4.82 29.36 -5.26
N VAL A 202 -3.80 28.51 -5.33
CA VAL A 202 -3.94 27.09 -5.67
C VAL A 202 -4.44 26.24 -4.50
N GLU A 203 -4.31 26.72 -3.26
CA GLU A 203 -4.76 26.00 -2.07
C GLU A 203 -6.24 26.17 -1.73
N VAL A 204 -6.94 27.10 -2.37
CA VAL A 204 -8.36 27.28 -2.11
C VAL A 204 -9.15 26.18 -2.85
N PRO A 205 -9.89 25.31 -2.13
CA PRO A 205 -10.76 24.35 -2.79
C PRO A 205 -11.82 25.12 -3.60
N ARG A 206 -11.65 25.18 -4.91
CA ARG A 206 -12.68 25.77 -5.77
C ARG A 206 -13.90 24.89 -5.67
N ARG A 207 -14.98 25.46 -5.14
CA ARG A 207 -16.29 24.80 -5.03
C ARG A 207 -16.64 24.26 -6.43
N VAL A 208 -16.77 22.93 -6.52
CA VAL A 208 -17.22 22.30 -7.76
C VAL A 208 -18.60 22.87 -8.09
N VAL A 209 -18.70 23.64 -9.17
CA VAL A 209 -19.98 24.19 -9.63
C VAL A 209 -20.69 23.07 -10.38
N TYR A 210 -21.56 22.36 -9.67
CA TYR A 210 -22.41 21.36 -10.30
C TYR A 210 -23.37 22.04 -11.29
N ARG A 211 -23.44 21.51 -12.51
CA ARG A 211 -24.45 21.93 -13.50
C ARG A 211 -25.83 21.65 -12.92
N LYS A 212 -26.68 22.68 -12.83
CA LYS A 212 -28.07 22.50 -12.37
C LYS A 212 -28.74 21.48 -13.29
N LEU A 213 -29.32 20.45 -12.73
CA LEU A 213 -30.20 19.54 -13.46
C LEU A 213 -31.40 20.33 -13.92
N THR A 214 -31.49 20.57 -15.22
CA THR A 214 -32.72 21.05 -15.83
C THR A 214 -33.72 19.90 -15.90
N ARG A 215 -34.88 20.10 -15.26
CA ARG A 215 -36.04 19.21 -15.40
C ARG A 215 -36.62 19.29 -16.80
#